data_1941374ac78e0942b46adcc3fa0d6e61
#
_entry.id   1941374ac78e0942b46adcc3fa0d6e61
#
_cell.length_a   1.000
_cell.length_b   1.000
_cell.length_c   1.000
_cell.angle_alpha   90.00
_cell.angle_beta   90.00
_cell.angle_gamma   90.00
#
_symmetry.space_group_name_H-M   'P 1'
#
loop_
_entity.id
_entity.type
_entity.pdbx_description
1 polymer ?
#
loop_
_entity_poly.entity_id
_entity_poly.type
_entity_poly.pdbx_seq_one_letter_code
_entity_poly.pdbx_strand_id
1 'polypeptide(L)'
;MQYFWCQTGAVALGFLLDLIFGDPHWLYHPVQLIGSLISKLEKVLLKDTDSDKKKFRNGALLAVLVTALTGAVTILILFICYRISMTAGFIVESVMCYQILAVKSLRVESMKVYAALKQDGLPAARTAVSMIVGRDTAQLDEHGIVRAAVETVAENTSDGVIAPLFYMFFFGAAGGFIYKAVNTMDSMIGYKNDKYLYFGRFAAKLDDVLNFIPSRIGGVLMVLSAGIASLVERNSEKHYSMKNAWKIFLRDRKKHSSPNSAQTEAACAGALMVALSGDNYYFGKLVKKPQIGDAVRPLEAEDIKRSHVLLYISAFLIVAAVLGLRVAFFLMI
;
A
#
# COMPACT_ATOMS: atom_id res chain seq x y z
N MET A 1 -26.27 -17.77 1.42
CA MET A 1 -25.20 -18.80 1.52
C MET A 1 -24.30 -18.81 0.28
N GLN A 2 -24.84 -19.09 -0.91
CA GLN A 2 -24.05 -19.25 -2.14
C GLN A 2 -23.21 -18.01 -2.52
N TYR A 3 -23.78 -16.80 -2.40
CA TYR A 3 -23.08 -15.55 -2.64
C TYR A 3 -21.85 -15.35 -1.73
N PHE A 4 -21.97 -15.69 -0.44
CA PHE A 4 -20.87 -15.57 0.51
C PHE A 4 -19.66 -16.44 0.12
N TRP A 5 -19.92 -17.69 -0.31
CA TRP A 5 -18.86 -18.59 -0.77
C TRP A 5 -18.23 -18.12 -2.08
N CYS A 6 -19.05 -17.62 -3.02
CA CYS A 6 -18.53 -17.01 -4.24
C CYS A 6 -17.60 -15.83 -3.93
N GLN A 7 -18.03 -14.92 -3.06
CA GLN A 7 -17.21 -13.77 -2.66
C GLN A 7 -15.91 -14.21 -1.96
N THR A 8 -15.97 -15.21 -1.08
CA THR A 8 -14.79 -15.74 -0.40
C THR A 8 -13.81 -16.38 -1.39
N GLY A 9 -14.33 -17.16 -2.31
CA GLY A 9 -13.54 -17.74 -3.41
C GLY A 9 -12.97 -16.67 -4.35
N ALA A 10 -13.74 -15.59 -4.62
CA ALA A 10 -13.28 -14.48 -5.47
C ALA A 10 -12.09 -13.73 -4.85
N VAL A 11 -12.08 -13.51 -3.54
CA VAL A 11 -10.92 -12.93 -2.84
C VAL A 11 -9.70 -13.86 -2.94
N ALA A 12 -9.88 -15.16 -2.72
CA ALA A 12 -8.79 -16.14 -2.83
C ALA A 12 -8.23 -16.21 -4.26
N LEU A 13 -9.09 -16.30 -5.26
CA LEU A 13 -8.68 -16.32 -6.66
C LEU A 13 -8.04 -14.99 -7.08
N GLY A 14 -8.59 -13.86 -6.65
CA GLY A 14 -8.00 -12.53 -6.90
C GLY A 14 -6.57 -12.40 -6.37
N PHE A 15 -6.32 -12.91 -5.17
CA PHE A 15 -4.96 -12.95 -4.62
C PHE A 15 -4.02 -13.84 -5.45
N LEU A 16 -4.47 -15.01 -5.88
CA LEU A 16 -3.67 -15.89 -6.74
C LEU A 16 -3.37 -15.25 -8.09
N LEU A 17 -4.35 -14.56 -8.68
CA LEU A 17 -4.17 -13.84 -9.94
C LEU A 17 -3.15 -12.70 -9.78
N ASP A 18 -3.16 -11.95 -8.68
CA ASP A 18 -2.13 -10.92 -8.41
C ASP A 18 -0.73 -11.54 -8.33
N LEU A 19 -0.57 -12.67 -7.62
CA LEU A 19 0.72 -13.36 -7.55
C LEU A 19 1.23 -13.84 -8.93
N ILE A 20 0.31 -14.21 -9.83
CA ILE A 20 0.67 -14.75 -11.15
C ILE A 20 0.91 -13.62 -12.16
N PHE A 21 0.02 -12.65 -12.25
CA PHE A 21 0.03 -11.62 -13.30
C PHE A 21 0.61 -10.27 -12.84
N GLY A 22 0.37 -9.83 -11.60
CA GLY A 22 0.69 -8.45 -11.17
C GLY A 22 -0.10 -7.43 -12.00
N ASP A 23 0.49 -6.27 -12.31
CA ASP A 23 -0.14 -5.21 -13.12
C ASP A 23 0.49 -5.14 -14.52
N PRO A 24 0.05 -5.97 -15.46
CA PRO A 24 0.60 -5.94 -16.82
C PRO A 24 0.16 -4.65 -17.54
N HIS A 25 1.10 -3.97 -18.20
CA HIS A 25 0.87 -2.69 -18.86
C HIS A 25 -0.23 -2.68 -19.94
N TRP A 26 -0.57 -3.84 -20.51
CA TRP A 26 -1.63 -3.97 -21.51
C TRP A 26 -3.04 -3.99 -20.89
N LEU A 27 -3.16 -4.28 -19.58
CA LEU A 27 -4.44 -4.31 -18.88
C LEU A 27 -4.71 -2.93 -18.27
N TYR A 28 -5.82 -2.32 -18.70
CA TYR A 28 -6.21 -1.03 -18.16
C TYR A 28 -6.56 -1.15 -16.66
N HIS A 29 -5.85 -0.42 -15.83
CA HIS A 29 -6.00 -0.54 -14.39
C HIS A 29 -7.09 0.41 -13.86
N PRO A 30 -8.10 -0.07 -13.07
CA PRO A 30 -9.19 0.76 -12.56
C PRO A 30 -8.74 1.98 -11.75
N VAL A 31 -7.57 1.91 -11.08
CA VAL A 31 -6.98 3.05 -10.38
C VAL A 31 -6.72 4.24 -11.31
N GLN A 32 -6.45 4.00 -12.60
CA GLN A 32 -6.29 5.07 -13.59
C GLN A 32 -7.62 5.80 -13.86
N LEU A 33 -8.75 5.06 -13.85
CA LEU A 33 -10.09 5.68 -13.93
C LEU A 33 -10.38 6.55 -12.70
N ILE A 34 -10.08 6.02 -11.52
CA ILE A 34 -10.21 6.76 -10.25
C ILE A 34 -9.33 8.01 -10.28
N GLY A 35 -8.05 7.88 -10.68
CA GLY A 35 -7.14 9.01 -10.83
C GLY A 35 -7.62 10.05 -11.84
N SER A 36 -8.17 9.61 -12.98
CA SER A 36 -8.76 10.50 -13.98
C SER A 36 -9.98 11.25 -13.44
N LEU A 37 -10.84 10.58 -12.66
CA LEU A 37 -11.98 11.20 -11.99
C LEU A 37 -11.52 12.25 -10.98
N ILE A 38 -10.52 11.92 -10.14
CA ILE A 38 -9.92 12.85 -9.18
C ILE A 38 -9.41 14.10 -9.92
N SER A 39 -8.60 13.92 -10.97
CA SER A 39 -8.02 15.02 -11.74
C SER A 39 -9.09 15.89 -12.44
N LYS A 40 -10.18 15.31 -12.93
CA LYS A 40 -11.29 16.07 -13.53
C LYS A 40 -12.04 16.89 -12.47
N LEU A 41 -12.34 16.30 -11.32
CA LEU A 41 -13.01 17.00 -10.22
C LEU A 41 -12.11 18.08 -9.60
N GLU A 42 -10.82 17.82 -9.47
CA GLU A 42 -9.83 18.79 -9.00
C GLU A 42 -9.85 20.06 -9.87
N LYS A 43 -9.78 19.91 -11.21
CA LYS A 43 -9.82 21.05 -12.16
C LYS A 43 -11.08 21.92 -12.00
N VAL A 44 -12.21 21.33 -11.62
CA VAL A 44 -13.48 22.05 -11.45
C VAL A 44 -13.60 22.67 -10.04
N LEU A 45 -13.15 21.92 -9.02
CA LEU A 45 -13.41 22.25 -7.62
C LEU A 45 -12.29 23.05 -6.95
N LEU A 46 -11.04 22.97 -7.45
CA LEU A 46 -9.92 23.70 -6.90
C LEU A 46 -9.61 24.94 -7.75
N LYS A 47 -9.79 26.12 -7.15
CA LYS A 47 -9.40 27.41 -7.75
C LYS A 47 -8.41 28.10 -6.84
N ASP A 48 -7.36 28.69 -7.42
CA ASP A 48 -6.30 29.38 -6.65
C ASP A 48 -6.88 30.57 -5.85
N THR A 49 -7.91 31.23 -6.39
CA THR A 49 -8.61 32.38 -5.77
C THR A 49 -9.53 31.99 -4.61
N ASP A 50 -9.77 30.70 -4.38
CA ASP A 50 -10.68 30.26 -3.33
C ASP A 50 -10.04 30.43 -1.94
N SER A 51 -10.85 30.83 -0.96
CA SER A 51 -10.42 30.86 0.45
C SER A 51 -10.13 29.44 0.97
N ASP A 52 -9.28 29.33 2.00
CA ASP A 52 -8.90 28.06 2.63
C ASP A 52 -10.09 27.22 3.05
N LYS A 53 -11.12 27.87 3.62
CA LYS A 53 -12.38 27.21 4.02
C LYS A 53 -13.13 26.65 2.81
N LYS A 54 -13.13 27.36 1.68
CA LYS A 54 -13.78 26.90 0.44
C LYS A 54 -12.98 25.76 -0.18
N LYS A 55 -11.64 25.86 -0.23
CA LYS A 55 -10.75 24.77 -0.67
C LYS A 55 -11.00 23.50 0.14
N PHE A 56 -11.06 23.59 1.48
CA PHE A 56 -11.36 22.45 2.34
C PHE A 56 -12.74 21.82 2.04
N ARG A 57 -13.79 22.64 1.93
CA ARG A 57 -15.15 22.16 1.61
C ARG A 57 -15.21 21.47 0.25
N ASN A 58 -14.57 22.06 -0.75
CA ASN A 58 -14.53 21.53 -2.11
C ASN A 58 -13.72 20.22 -2.16
N GLY A 59 -12.62 20.11 -1.41
CA GLY A 59 -11.85 18.88 -1.26
C GLY A 59 -12.63 17.77 -0.55
N ALA A 60 -13.40 18.12 0.48
CA ALA A 60 -14.30 17.17 1.13
C ALA A 60 -15.40 16.67 0.17
N LEU A 61 -15.98 17.58 -0.63
CA LEU A 61 -16.96 17.23 -1.67
C LEU A 61 -16.33 16.28 -2.71
N LEU A 62 -15.12 16.57 -3.19
CA LEU A 62 -14.39 15.68 -4.09
C LEU A 62 -14.24 14.29 -3.47
N ALA A 63 -13.78 14.20 -2.22
CA ALA A 63 -13.56 12.94 -1.55
C ALA A 63 -14.85 12.11 -1.43
N VAL A 64 -15.95 12.75 -1.06
CA VAL A 64 -17.27 12.08 -0.98
C VAL A 64 -17.73 11.61 -2.37
N LEU A 65 -17.61 12.46 -3.39
CA LEU A 65 -18.04 12.10 -4.75
C LEU A 65 -17.21 10.93 -5.32
N VAL A 66 -15.88 10.97 -5.21
CA VAL A 66 -15.00 9.90 -5.71
C VAL A 66 -15.30 8.60 -5.01
N THR A 67 -15.41 8.61 -3.69
CA THR A 67 -15.67 7.41 -2.88
C THR A 67 -17.05 6.84 -3.19
N ALA A 68 -18.09 7.67 -3.19
CA ALA A 68 -19.46 7.25 -3.45
C ALA A 68 -19.63 6.72 -4.88
N LEU A 69 -19.09 7.41 -5.88
CA LEU A 69 -19.18 6.98 -7.28
C LEU A 69 -18.42 5.68 -7.52
N THR A 70 -17.20 5.54 -6.97
CA THR A 70 -16.44 4.30 -7.07
C THR A 70 -17.20 3.14 -6.44
N GLY A 71 -17.73 3.33 -5.22
CA GLY A 71 -18.54 2.31 -4.54
C GLY A 71 -19.81 1.95 -5.32
N ALA A 72 -20.56 2.96 -5.78
CA ALA A 72 -21.80 2.75 -6.54
C ALA A 72 -21.56 1.99 -7.86
N VAL A 73 -20.55 2.39 -8.63
CA VAL A 73 -20.19 1.72 -9.89
C VAL A 73 -19.76 0.27 -9.64
N THR A 74 -18.91 0.05 -8.63
CA THR A 74 -18.47 -1.32 -8.26
C THR A 74 -19.63 -2.20 -7.86
N ILE A 75 -20.52 -1.72 -6.97
CA ILE A 75 -21.70 -2.45 -6.52
C ILE A 75 -22.64 -2.72 -7.68
N LEU A 76 -22.87 -1.74 -8.57
CA LEU A 76 -23.73 -1.91 -9.73
C LEU A 76 -23.19 -2.98 -10.69
N ILE A 77 -21.89 -2.97 -11.00
CA ILE A 77 -21.26 -3.98 -11.85
C ILE A 77 -21.47 -5.38 -11.23
N LEU A 78 -21.13 -5.54 -9.96
CA LEU A 78 -21.28 -6.83 -9.26
C LEU A 78 -22.75 -7.27 -9.21
N PHE A 79 -23.66 -6.35 -8.89
CA PHE A 79 -25.10 -6.64 -8.88
C PHE A 79 -25.58 -7.17 -10.23
N ILE A 80 -25.24 -6.49 -11.33
CA ILE A 80 -25.61 -6.92 -12.69
C ILE A 80 -25.01 -8.31 -12.99
N CYS A 81 -23.73 -8.52 -12.74
CA CYS A 81 -23.06 -9.78 -13.04
C CYS A 81 -23.64 -10.95 -12.24
N TYR A 82 -23.91 -10.76 -10.95
CA TYR A 82 -24.55 -11.80 -10.12
C TYR A 82 -26.03 -12.02 -10.49
N ARG A 83 -26.71 -11.03 -11.05
CA ARG A 83 -28.08 -11.21 -11.60
C ARG A 83 -28.08 -12.00 -12.89
N ILE A 84 -27.02 -11.92 -13.70
CA ILE A 84 -26.87 -12.74 -14.91
C ILE A 84 -26.60 -14.21 -14.52
N SER A 85 -25.55 -14.46 -13.73
CA SER A 85 -25.27 -15.77 -13.16
C SER A 85 -24.28 -15.68 -12.00
N MET A 86 -24.29 -16.66 -11.10
CA MET A 86 -23.31 -16.79 -10.03
C MET A 86 -21.87 -16.91 -10.57
N THR A 87 -21.70 -17.60 -11.71
CA THR A 87 -20.40 -17.78 -12.37
C THR A 87 -19.89 -16.44 -12.93
N ALA A 88 -20.75 -15.66 -13.59
CA ALA A 88 -20.36 -14.34 -14.11
C ALA A 88 -19.97 -13.39 -12.97
N GLY A 89 -20.76 -13.35 -11.90
CA GLY A 89 -20.44 -12.57 -10.70
C GLY A 89 -19.11 -12.97 -10.08
N PHE A 90 -18.88 -14.27 -9.89
CA PHE A 90 -17.65 -14.82 -9.34
C PHE A 90 -16.41 -14.43 -10.16
N ILE A 91 -16.48 -14.59 -11.49
CA ILE A 91 -15.36 -14.26 -12.39
C ILE A 91 -15.02 -12.75 -12.30
N VAL A 92 -16.06 -11.91 -12.44
CA VAL A 92 -15.87 -10.45 -12.42
C VAL A 92 -15.35 -9.98 -11.06
N GLU A 93 -15.93 -10.49 -9.95
CA GLU A 93 -15.47 -10.14 -8.61
C GLU A 93 -14.03 -10.60 -8.36
N SER A 94 -13.63 -11.78 -8.88
CA SER A 94 -12.25 -12.28 -8.80
C SER A 94 -11.26 -11.37 -9.52
N VAL A 95 -11.61 -10.92 -10.72
CA VAL A 95 -10.79 -9.96 -11.49
C VAL A 95 -10.72 -8.63 -10.77
N MET A 96 -11.83 -8.16 -10.21
CA MET A 96 -11.85 -6.92 -9.44
C MET A 96 -11.01 -7.01 -8.17
N CYS A 97 -11.07 -8.11 -7.42
CA CYS A 97 -10.21 -8.36 -6.26
C CYS A 97 -8.72 -8.38 -6.65
N TYR A 98 -8.39 -9.02 -7.77
CA TYR A 98 -7.05 -9.05 -8.32
C TYR A 98 -6.50 -7.64 -8.60
N GLN A 99 -7.26 -6.78 -9.25
CA GLN A 99 -6.84 -5.44 -9.64
C GLN A 99 -6.70 -4.45 -8.48
N ILE A 100 -7.04 -4.82 -7.27
CA ILE A 100 -6.88 -3.98 -6.07
C ILE A 100 -5.56 -4.28 -5.36
N LEU A 101 -5.07 -5.53 -5.46
CA LEU A 101 -3.87 -6.00 -4.79
C LEU A 101 -2.59 -5.63 -5.56
N ALA A 102 -1.48 -5.50 -4.85
CA ALA A 102 -0.23 -5.03 -5.42
C ALA A 102 1.00 -5.86 -4.97
N VAL A 103 0.82 -7.15 -4.59
CA VAL A 103 1.95 -7.95 -4.07
C VAL A 103 3.03 -8.13 -5.12
N LYS A 104 2.64 -8.61 -6.32
CA LYS A 104 3.61 -8.82 -7.40
C LYS A 104 4.13 -7.51 -7.96
N SER A 105 3.28 -6.50 -8.10
CA SER A 105 3.67 -5.21 -8.64
C SER A 105 4.72 -4.51 -7.77
N LEU A 106 4.58 -4.54 -6.45
CA LEU A 106 5.58 -4.01 -5.52
C LEU A 106 6.94 -4.69 -5.70
N ARG A 107 6.93 -6.01 -5.85
CA ARG A 107 8.16 -6.75 -6.12
C ARG A 107 8.75 -6.37 -7.48
N VAL A 108 7.96 -6.35 -8.54
CA VAL A 108 8.44 -6.07 -9.90
C VAL A 108 9.04 -4.67 -9.98
N GLU A 109 8.34 -3.67 -9.48
CA GLU A 109 8.77 -2.28 -9.58
C GLU A 109 10.02 -2.01 -8.70
N SER A 110 10.08 -2.52 -7.48
CA SER A 110 11.27 -2.36 -6.64
C SER A 110 12.47 -3.20 -7.14
N MET A 111 12.24 -4.34 -7.82
CA MET A 111 13.30 -5.08 -8.50
C MET A 111 13.92 -4.34 -9.68
N LYS A 112 13.19 -3.44 -10.35
CA LYS A 112 13.78 -2.54 -11.36
C LYS A 112 14.82 -1.60 -10.73
N VAL A 113 14.56 -1.11 -9.52
CA VAL A 113 15.53 -0.30 -8.76
C VAL A 113 16.78 -1.12 -8.43
N TYR A 114 16.58 -2.35 -7.93
CA TYR A 114 17.68 -3.28 -7.64
C TYR A 114 18.53 -3.56 -8.89
N ALA A 115 17.89 -3.91 -10.01
CA ALA A 115 18.58 -4.21 -11.26
C ALA A 115 19.37 -3.00 -11.77
N ALA A 116 18.77 -1.80 -11.76
CA ALA A 116 19.43 -0.57 -12.16
C ALA A 116 20.67 -0.26 -11.31
N LEU A 117 20.59 -0.46 -9.97
CA LEU A 117 21.75 -0.30 -9.08
C LEU A 117 22.89 -1.25 -9.41
N LYS A 118 22.59 -2.50 -9.79
CA LYS A 118 23.62 -3.53 -10.03
C LYS A 118 24.20 -3.49 -11.45
N GLN A 119 23.45 -3.02 -12.44
CA GLN A 119 23.80 -3.16 -13.87
C GLN A 119 24.01 -1.81 -14.56
N ASP A 120 23.18 -0.80 -14.26
CA ASP A 120 23.11 0.43 -15.05
C ASP A 120 23.67 1.66 -14.30
N GLY A 121 23.98 1.53 -13.02
CA GLY A 121 24.55 2.57 -12.19
C GLY A 121 23.56 3.58 -11.60
N LEU A 122 24.09 4.54 -10.86
CA LEU A 122 23.34 5.46 -10.01
C LEU A 122 22.29 6.33 -10.75
N PRO A 123 22.55 6.89 -11.95
CA PRO A 123 21.55 7.68 -12.66
C PRO A 123 20.30 6.88 -13.05
N ALA A 124 20.48 5.64 -13.55
CA ALA A 124 19.38 4.77 -13.92
C ALA A 124 18.58 4.34 -12.67
N ALA A 125 19.25 4.05 -11.56
CA ALA A 125 18.62 3.70 -10.30
C ALA A 125 17.81 4.86 -9.71
N ARG A 126 18.27 6.12 -9.84
CA ARG A 126 17.50 7.32 -9.46
C ARG A 126 16.22 7.44 -10.29
N THR A 127 16.29 7.16 -11.59
CA THR A 127 15.11 7.15 -12.46
C THR A 127 14.16 6.02 -12.07
N ALA A 128 14.66 4.81 -11.83
CA ALA A 128 13.83 3.68 -11.43
C ALA A 128 13.12 3.94 -10.10
N VAL A 129 13.81 4.45 -9.08
CA VAL A 129 13.20 4.73 -7.78
C VAL A 129 12.21 5.90 -7.85
N SER A 130 12.40 6.89 -8.73
CA SER A 130 11.45 8.00 -8.90
C SER A 130 10.06 7.55 -9.37
N MET A 131 9.97 6.38 -9.99
CA MET A 131 8.70 5.80 -10.44
C MET A 131 7.86 5.21 -9.30
N ILE A 132 8.45 5.00 -8.12
CA ILE A 132 7.79 4.33 -7.00
C ILE A 132 7.76 5.17 -5.70
N VAL A 133 8.37 6.38 -5.70
CA VAL A 133 8.38 7.27 -4.53
C VAL A 133 7.87 8.66 -4.87
N GLY A 134 7.30 9.36 -3.87
CA GLY A 134 6.83 10.74 -4.02
C GLY A 134 7.83 11.81 -3.61
N ARG A 135 9.12 11.45 -3.39
CA ARG A 135 10.19 12.37 -2.98
C ARG A 135 11.12 12.71 -4.15
N ASP A 136 11.92 13.75 -3.99
CA ASP A 136 12.95 14.11 -4.96
C ASP A 136 14.07 13.05 -4.95
N THR A 137 14.41 12.50 -6.12
CA THR A 137 15.38 11.39 -6.24
C THR A 137 16.70 11.79 -6.88
N ALA A 138 16.78 12.98 -7.50
CA ALA A 138 17.91 13.40 -8.31
C ALA A 138 19.25 13.45 -7.54
N GLN A 139 19.21 13.68 -6.24
CA GLN A 139 20.39 13.81 -5.37
C GLN A 139 20.63 12.58 -4.47
N LEU A 140 19.82 11.52 -4.58
CA LEU A 140 19.99 10.34 -3.74
C LEU A 140 21.29 9.60 -4.10
N ASP A 141 22.06 9.24 -3.08
CA ASP A 141 23.13 8.25 -3.19
C ASP A 141 22.57 6.83 -3.22
N GLU A 142 23.43 5.83 -3.37
CA GLU A 142 23.01 4.42 -3.40
C GLU A 142 22.24 4.04 -2.15
N HIS A 143 22.73 4.44 -0.97
CA HIS A 143 22.07 4.18 0.30
C HIS A 143 20.67 4.81 0.36
N GLY A 144 20.52 6.05 -0.10
CA GLY A 144 19.25 6.76 -0.17
C GLY A 144 18.25 6.10 -1.13
N ILE A 145 18.73 5.56 -2.26
CA ILE A 145 17.88 4.83 -3.22
C ILE A 145 17.38 3.51 -2.64
N VAL A 146 18.28 2.71 -2.04
CA VAL A 146 17.91 1.45 -1.39
C VAL A 146 16.91 1.70 -0.26
N ARG A 147 17.20 2.70 0.58
CA ARG A 147 16.31 3.11 1.66
C ARG A 147 14.92 3.46 1.15
N ALA A 148 14.83 4.27 0.10
CA ALA A 148 13.56 4.66 -0.50
C ALA A 148 12.77 3.47 -1.05
N ALA A 149 13.44 2.52 -1.70
CA ALA A 149 12.82 1.31 -2.23
C ALA A 149 12.29 0.39 -1.11
N VAL A 150 13.08 0.17 -0.05
CA VAL A 150 12.68 -0.65 1.11
C VAL A 150 11.51 -0.01 1.87
N GLU A 151 11.53 1.31 2.10
CA GLU A 151 10.44 2.07 2.70
C GLU A 151 9.14 1.91 1.89
N THR A 152 9.23 2.07 0.57
CA THR A 152 8.07 1.91 -0.32
C THR A 152 7.47 0.51 -0.24
N VAL A 153 8.28 -0.54 -0.24
CA VAL A 153 7.79 -1.91 -0.07
C VAL A 153 7.15 -2.09 1.30
N ALA A 154 7.77 -1.59 2.37
CA ALA A 154 7.25 -1.72 3.73
C ALA A 154 5.91 -0.99 3.91
N GLU A 155 5.80 0.27 3.49
CA GLU A 155 4.58 1.08 3.56
C GLU A 155 3.46 0.47 2.72
N ASN A 156 3.75 0.12 1.47
CA ASN A 156 2.75 -0.44 0.56
C ASN A 156 2.39 -1.90 0.86
N THR A 157 3.14 -2.61 1.71
CA THR A 157 2.66 -3.87 2.30
C THR A 157 1.37 -3.63 3.09
N SER A 158 1.25 -2.50 3.82
CA SER A 158 -0.02 -2.09 4.43
C SER A 158 -1.04 -1.65 3.40
N ASP A 159 -0.70 -0.65 2.58
CA ASP A 159 -1.66 0.11 1.78
C ASP A 159 -2.05 -0.58 0.47
N GLY A 160 -1.17 -1.41 -0.07
CA GLY A 160 -1.38 -2.16 -1.32
C GLY A 160 -1.84 -3.60 -1.13
N VAL A 161 -1.76 -4.15 0.10
CA VAL A 161 -2.07 -5.57 0.35
C VAL A 161 -2.96 -5.75 1.57
N ILE A 162 -2.52 -5.35 2.76
CA ILE A 162 -3.20 -5.67 4.02
C ILE A 162 -4.51 -4.90 4.14
N ALA A 163 -4.50 -3.60 3.89
CA ALA A 163 -5.71 -2.78 3.98
C ALA A 163 -6.76 -3.15 2.92
N PRO A 164 -6.43 -3.33 1.64
CA PRO A 164 -7.38 -3.89 0.68
C PRO A 164 -8.02 -5.20 1.14
N LEU A 165 -7.22 -6.18 1.58
CA LEU A 165 -7.73 -7.48 2.05
C LEU A 165 -8.59 -7.35 3.30
N PHE A 166 -8.26 -6.43 4.20
CA PHE A 166 -9.08 -6.12 5.38
C PHE A 166 -10.47 -5.62 4.98
N TYR A 167 -10.57 -4.72 4.00
CA TYR A 167 -11.86 -4.22 3.51
C TYR A 167 -12.61 -5.26 2.66
N MET A 168 -11.88 -6.09 1.91
CA MET A 168 -12.48 -7.22 1.20
C MET A 168 -13.04 -8.29 2.14
N PHE A 169 -12.50 -8.42 3.36
CA PHE A 169 -13.05 -9.31 4.37
C PHE A 169 -14.54 -9.02 4.64
N PHE A 170 -14.91 -7.74 4.75
CA PHE A 170 -16.27 -7.32 5.07
C PHE A 170 -17.17 -7.21 3.83
N PHE A 171 -16.66 -6.63 2.75
CA PHE A 171 -17.49 -6.14 1.63
C PHE A 171 -17.02 -6.64 0.26
N GLY A 172 -16.15 -7.65 0.19
CA GLY A 172 -15.60 -8.16 -1.08
C GLY A 172 -14.90 -7.06 -1.89
N ALA A 173 -14.96 -7.19 -3.22
CA ALA A 173 -14.31 -6.22 -4.10
C ALA A 173 -14.81 -4.78 -3.89
N ALA A 174 -16.08 -4.58 -3.52
CA ALA A 174 -16.63 -3.24 -3.29
C ALA A 174 -15.89 -2.50 -2.16
N GLY A 175 -15.65 -3.19 -1.04
CA GLY A 175 -14.88 -2.62 0.08
C GLY A 175 -13.45 -2.29 -0.32
N GLY A 176 -12.80 -3.18 -1.06
CA GLY A 176 -11.46 -2.96 -1.58
C GLY A 176 -11.37 -1.74 -2.51
N PHE A 177 -12.33 -1.56 -3.44
CA PHE A 177 -12.36 -0.40 -4.34
C PHE A 177 -12.64 0.92 -3.61
N ILE A 178 -13.54 0.92 -2.63
CA ILE A 178 -13.82 2.09 -1.79
C ILE A 178 -12.54 2.51 -1.06
N TYR A 179 -11.86 1.56 -0.42
CA TYR A 179 -10.57 1.82 0.20
C TYR A 179 -9.54 2.35 -0.81
N LYS A 180 -9.41 1.70 -1.97
CA LYS A 180 -8.44 2.08 -3.00
C LYS A 180 -8.70 3.48 -3.56
N ALA A 181 -9.97 3.89 -3.67
CA ALA A 181 -10.34 5.26 -4.07
C ALA A 181 -9.83 6.31 -3.07
N VAL A 182 -9.99 6.05 -1.76
CA VAL A 182 -9.50 6.94 -0.71
C VAL A 182 -7.97 7.01 -0.70
N ASN A 183 -7.31 5.87 -0.75
CA ASN A 183 -5.85 5.78 -0.80
C ASN A 183 -5.26 6.47 -2.06
N THR A 184 -5.94 6.36 -3.21
CA THR A 184 -5.53 7.06 -4.44
C THR A 184 -5.70 8.57 -4.30
N MET A 185 -6.76 9.05 -3.65
CA MET A 185 -6.93 10.48 -3.38
C MET A 185 -5.83 11.02 -2.47
N ASP A 186 -5.48 10.31 -1.39
CA ASP A 186 -4.36 10.74 -0.54
C ASP A 186 -3.05 10.80 -1.33
N SER A 187 -2.74 9.78 -2.11
CA SER A 187 -1.54 9.75 -2.97
C SER A 187 -1.48 10.86 -4.00
N MET A 188 -2.62 11.35 -4.51
CA MET A 188 -2.66 12.39 -5.56
C MET A 188 -2.76 13.80 -5.00
N ILE A 189 -3.53 14.02 -3.95
CA ILE A 189 -3.86 15.36 -3.43
C ILE A 189 -3.63 15.52 -1.92
N GLY A 190 -3.16 14.49 -1.20
CA GLY A 190 -2.93 14.54 0.25
C GLY A 190 -1.66 15.30 0.69
N TYR A 191 -0.90 15.84 -0.25
CA TYR A 191 0.36 16.55 0.04
C TYR A 191 0.16 17.83 0.84
N LYS A 192 1.06 18.10 1.80
CA LYS A 192 1.10 19.33 2.62
C LYS A 192 1.88 20.46 1.92
N ASN A 193 1.57 20.73 0.65
CA ASN A 193 2.09 21.86 -0.09
C ASN A 193 1.04 22.96 -0.22
N ASP A 194 1.41 24.14 -0.74
CA ASP A 194 0.53 25.31 -0.85
C ASP A 194 -0.75 25.03 -1.63
N LYS A 195 -0.69 24.15 -2.64
CA LYS A 195 -1.83 23.78 -3.47
C LYS A 195 -2.84 22.92 -2.71
N TYR A 196 -2.37 21.91 -1.97
CA TYR A 196 -3.24 20.86 -1.42
C TYR A 196 -3.44 20.91 0.10
N LEU A 197 -2.75 21.81 0.81
CA LEU A 197 -2.78 21.90 2.28
C LEU A 197 -4.21 21.90 2.86
N TYR A 198 -5.12 22.61 2.21
CA TYR A 198 -6.53 22.68 2.62
C TYR A 198 -7.40 21.77 1.77
N PHE A 199 -7.19 21.72 0.47
CA PHE A 199 -8.01 20.93 -0.46
C PHE A 199 -7.87 19.43 -0.22
N GLY A 200 -6.65 18.90 -0.11
CA GLY A 200 -6.40 17.47 0.11
C GLY A 200 -6.59 17.00 1.55
N ARG A 201 -6.73 17.93 2.51
CA ARG A 201 -6.75 17.63 3.94
C ARG A 201 -7.82 16.63 4.36
N PHE A 202 -9.00 16.67 3.76
CA PHE A 202 -10.09 15.74 4.09
C PHE A 202 -9.77 14.34 3.59
N ALA A 203 -9.27 14.21 2.35
CA ALA A 203 -8.86 12.93 1.75
C ALA A 203 -7.74 12.28 2.57
N ALA A 204 -6.70 13.03 2.94
CA ALA A 204 -5.60 12.55 3.77
C ALA A 204 -6.07 12.07 5.14
N LYS A 205 -6.98 12.81 5.81
CA LYS A 205 -7.54 12.37 7.09
C LYS A 205 -8.45 11.16 6.96
N LEU A 206 -9.20 11.04 5.87
CA LEU A 206 -10.04 9.87 5.62
C LEU A 206 -9.17 8.63 5.40
N ASP A 207 -8.08 8.75 4.66
CA ASP A 207 -7.08 7.69 4.49
C ASP A 207 -6.45 7.30 5.83
N ASP A 208 -6.05 8.29 6.65
CA ASP A 208 -5.53 8.04 8.00
C ASP A 208 -6.51 7.21 8.86
N VAL A 209 -7.81 7.48 8.77
CA VAL A 209 -8.85 6.73 9.50
C VAL A 209 -9.01 5.31 8.94
N LEU A 210 -9.09 5.17 7.63
CA LEU A 210 -9.26 3.84 7.00
C LEU A 210 -8.03 2.95 7.21
N ASN A 211 -6.84 3.52 7.21
CA ASN A 211 -5.60 2.78 7.47
C ASN A 211 -5.32 2.54 8.96
N PHE A 212 -6.12 3.10 9.88
CA PHE A 212 -5.80 3.03 11.30
C PHE A 212 -5.71 1.58 11.83
N ILE A 213 -6.67 0.73 11.54
CA ILE A 213 -6.65 -0.68 11.95
C ILE A 213 -5.74 -1.52 11.04
N PRO A 214 -5.86 -1.45 9.71
CA PRO A 214 -5.03 -2.25 8.81
C PRO A 214 -3.53 -2.09 9.02
N SER A 215 -3.04 -0.86 9.21
CA SER A 215 -1.61 -0.61 9.40
C SER A 215 -1.05 -1.24 10.68
N ARG A 216 -1.84 -1.31 11.76
CA ARG A 216 -1.44 -1.97 13.00
C ARG A 216 -1.42 -3.48 12.86
N ILE A 217 -2.40 -4.04 12.17
CA ILE A 217 -2.38 -5.45 11.75
C ILE A 217 -1.13 -5.69 10.90
N GLY A 218 -0.84 -4.81 9.93
CA GLY A 218 0.33 -4.88 9.07
C GLY A 218 1.65 -4.88 9.83
N GLY A 219 1.80 -4.00 10.82
CA GLY A 219 2.99 -3.98 11.68
C GLY A 219 3.19 -5.29 12.44
N VAL A 220 2.12 -5.86 13.01
CA VAL A 220 2.19 -7.16 13.70
C VAL A 220 2.52 -8.30 12.72
N LEU A 221 1.86 -8.34 11.56
CA LEU A 221 2.13 -9.36 10.53
C LEU A 221 3.56 -9.27 10.02
N MET A 222 4.10 -8.06 9.84
CA MET A 222 5.50 -7.85 9.43
C MET A 222 6.48 -8.37 10.49
N VAL A 223 6.17 -8.20 11.79
CA VAL A 223 6.97 -8.81 12.88
C VAL A 223 6.92 -10.34 12.85
N LEU A 224 5.74 -10.91 12.66
CA LEU A 224 5.59 -12.37 12.53
C LEU A 224 6.33 -12.89 11.29
N SER A 225 6.28 -12.14 10.19
CA SER A 225 7.01 -12.45 8.96
C SER A 225 8.52 -12.50 9.18
N ALA A 226 9.07 -11.58 9.98
CA ALA A 226 10.48 -11.61 10.36
C ALA A 226 10.84 -12.88 11.15
N GLY A 227 9.93 -13.35 12.01
CA GLY A 227 10.09 -14.62 12.73
C GLY A 227 10.15 -15.82 11.78
N ILE A 228 9.18 -15.91 10.87
CA ILE A 228 9.13 -17.01 9.88
C ILE A 228 10.35 -16.94 8.96
N ALA A 229 10.71 -15.76 8.46
CA ALA A 229 11.88 -15.59 7.61
C ALA A 229 13.17 -16.02 8.31
N SER A 230 13.34 -15.69 9.59
CA SER A 230 14.52 -16.09 10.37
C SER A 230 14.64 -17.60 10.60
N LEU A 231 13.50 -18.33 10.60
CA LEU A 231 13.48 -19.79 10.72
C LEU A 231 13.84 -20.50 9.40
N VAL A 232 13.49 -19.88 8.27
CA VAL A 232 13.75 -20.44 6.93
C VAL A 232 15.15 -20.09 6.45
N GLU A 233 15.74 -19.02 6.97
CA GLU A 233 17.09 -18.59 6.61
C GLU A 233 18.15 -19.60 7.06
N ARG A 234 18.80 -20.23 6.07
CA ARG A 234 19.81 -21.29 6.32
C ARG A 234 21.23 -20.76 6.44
N ASN A 235 21.46 -19.47 6.23
CA ASN A 235 22.79 -18.87 6.24
C ASN A 235 23.31 -18.63 7.67
N SER A 236 24.61 -18.65 7.84
CA SER A 236 25.29 -18.30 9.11
C SER A 236 25.08 -16.82 9.48
N GLU A 237 24.91 -15.94 8.49
CA GLU A 237 24.58 -14.54 8.70
C GLU A 237 23.06 -14.38 8.76
N LYS A 238 22.55 -13.96 9.92
CA LYS A 238 21.14 -13.73 10.13
C LYS A 238 20.75 -12.32 9.68
N HIS A 239 19.88 -12.24 8.69
CA HIS A 239 19.39 -10.98 8.15
C HIS A 239 18.01 -10.58 8.69
N TYR A 240 17.31 -11.47 9.39
CA TYR A 240 15.99 -11.23 9.96
C TYR A 240 15.98 -11.44 11.47
N SER A 241 15.29 -10.55 12.19
CA SER A 241 15.16 -10.63 13.64
C SER A 241 13.74 -10.25 14.09
N MET A 242 12.95 -11.25 14.51
CA MET A 242 11.62 -11.02 15.09
C MET A 242 11.69 -10.19 16.37
N LYS A 243 12.67 -10.49 17.24
CA LYS A 243 12.86 -9.77 18.51
C LYS A 243 13.12 -8.28 18.28
N ASN A 244 13.99 -7.98 17.31
CA ASN A 244 14.32 -6.61 16.98
C ASN A 244 13.17 -5.92 16.24
N ALA A 245 12.48 -6.63 15.33
CA ALA A 245 11.26 -6.13 14.67
C ALA A 245 10.22 -5.69 15.70
N TRP A 246 9.93 -6.52 16.70
CA TRP A 246 8.97 -6.18 17.76
C TRP A 246 9.41 -4.99 18.60
N LYS A 247 10.69 -4.96 19.02
CA LYS A 247 11.27 -3.84 19.80
C LYS A 247 11.12 -2.53 19.05
N ILE A 248 11.55 -2.48 17.77
CA ILE A 248 11.54 -1.26 16.95
C ILE A 248 10.10 -0.87 16.61
N PHE A 249 9.23 -1.83 16.26
CA PHE A 249 7.81 -1.59 16.02
C PHE A 249 7.17 -0.85 17.21
N LEU A 250 7.33 -1.33 18.42
CA LEU A 250 6.75 -0.69 19.61
C LEU A 250 7.33 0.71 19.88
N ARG A 251 8.65 0.88 19.67
CA ARG A 251 9.36 2.14 19.94
C ARG A 251 9.07 3.22 18.90
N ASP A 252 9.08 2.84 17.60
CA ASP A 252 9.19 3.80 16.49
C ASP A 252 7.91 3.94 15.64
N ARG A 253 6.91 3.11 15.84
CA ARG A 253 5.65 3.11 15.04
C ARG A 253 4.87 4.44 15.02
N LYS A 254 5.26 5.42 15.80
CA LYS A 254 4.65 6.75 15.86
C LYS A 254 5.58 7.86 15.34
N LYS A 255 6.73 7.50 14.79
CA LYS A 255 7.75 8.47 14.32
C LYS A 255 7.51 9.00 12.90
N HIS A 256 6.35 8.86 12.34
CA HIS A 256 6.01 9.40 11.01
C HIS A 256 4.91 10.45 11.13
N SER A 257 4.82 11.34 10.13
CA SER A 257 3.78 12.38 10.05
C SER A 257 2.37 11.82 9.81
N SER A 258 2.24 10.68 9.12
CA SER A 258 1.05 9.84 9.11
C SER A 258 1.08 8.90 10.31
N PRO A 259 -0.05 8.67 10.99
CA PRO A 259 -0.13 7.73 12.12
C PRO A 259 0.00 6.26 11.70
N ASN A 260 0.06 5.99 10.39
CA ASN A 260 -0.06 4.68 9.77
C ASN A 260 1.23 4.18 9.12
N SER A 261 1.94 5.02 8.36
CA SER A 261 3.12 4.61 7.56
C SER A 261 4.22 3.98 8.41
N ALA A 262 4.52 4.56 9.58
CA ALA A 262 5.56 4.01 10.46
C ALA A 262 5.21 2.64 11.07
N GLN A 263 4.00 2.13 10.97
CA GLN A 263 3.65 0.84 11.56
C GLN A 263 4.44 -0.31 10.88
N THR A 264 4.35 -0.40 9.58
CA THR A 264 5.06 -1.42 8.79
C THR A 264 6.52 -1.05 8.56
N GLU A 265 6.85 0.23 8.37
CA GLU A 265 8.23 0.69 8.23
C GLU A 265 9.08 0.37 9.47
N ALA A 266 8.56 0.62 10.68
CA ALA A 266 9.29 0.34 11.92
C ALA A 266 9.48 -1.17 12.12
N ALA A 267 8.46 -1.98 11.82
CA ALA A 267 8.59 -3.42 11.87
C ALA A 267 9.63 -3.94 10.87
N CYS A 268 9.62 -3.41 9.64
CA CYS A 268 10.58 -3.76 8.58
C CYS A 268 12.02 -3.34 8.95
N ALA A 269 12.21 -2.09 9.40
CA ALA A 269 13.51 -1.59 9.85
C ALA A 269 14.11 -2.47 10.95
N GLY A 270 13.27 -2.83 11.95
CA GLY A 270 13.67 -3.73 13.01
C GLY A 270 13.94 -5.14 12.53
N ALA A 271 13.11 -5.67 11.62
CA ALA A 271 13.27 -6.99 11.03
C ALA A 271 14.61 -7.15 10.31
N LEU A 272 14.95 -6.16 9.50
CA LEU A 272 16.19 -6.12 8.71
C LEU A 272 17.40 -5.58 9.49
N MET A 273 17.19 -5.09 10.71
CA MET A 273 18.24 -4.50 11.57
C MET A 273 18.96 -3.30 10.93
N VAL A 274 18.20 -2.49 10.20
CA VAL A 274 18.66 -1.31 9.47
C VAL A 274 17.91 -0.06 9.92
N ALA A 275 18.46 1.11 9.55
CA ALA A 275 17.77 2.38 9.74
C ALA A 275 17.06 2.82 8.46
N LEU A 276 15.80 3.22 8.60
CA LEU A 276 14.94 3.77 7.57
C LEU A 276 14.53 5.20 7.94
N SER A 277 13.79 5.88 7.06
CA SER A 277 13.35 7.26 7.21
C SER A 277 14.52 8.27 7.33
N GLY A 278 14.35 9.38 8.02
CA GLY A 278 15.33 10.45 8.06
C GLY A 278 15.01 11.55 7.04
N ASP A 279 15.91 12.51 6.94
CA ASP A 279 15.74 13.72 6.13
C ASP A 279 15.65 13.40 4.64
N ASN A 280 14.69 14.02 3.95
CA ASN A 280 14.46 13.85 2.51
C ASN A 280 14.03 15.17 1.87
N TYR A 281 14.25 15.31 0.56
CA TYR A 281 13.79 16.45 -0.22
C TYR A 281 12.42 16.16 -0.84
N TYR A 282 11.54 17.15 -0.77
CA TYR A 282 10.22 17.14 -1.41
C TYR A 282 10.00 18.51 -2.08
N PHE A 283 9.81 18.50 -3.38
CA PHE A 283 9.63 19.74 -4.15
C PHE A 283 10.75 20.75 -3.93
N GLY A 284 11.99 20.30 -3.87
CA GLY A 284 13.19 21.11 -3.64
C GLY A 284 13.39 21.58 -2.18
N LYS A 285 12.49 21.23 -1.25
CA LYS A 285 12.59 21.61 0.18
C LYS A 285 13.00 20.43 1.04
N LEU A 286 13.96 20.64 1.93
CA LEU A 286 14.39 19.65 2.92
C LEU A 286 13.29 19.48 3.98
N VAL A 287 12.77 18.28 4.11
CA VAL A 287 11.82 17.88 5.15
C VAL A 287 12.55 17.00 6.15
N LYS A 288 12.72 17.50 7.37
CA LYS A 288 13.32 16.75 8.47
C LYS A 288 12.34 15.70 8.98
N LYS A 289 12.79 14.45 9.02
CA LYS A 289 12.03 13.31 9.57
C LYS A 289 12.89 12.54 10.56
N PRO A 290 12.31 12.04 11.66
CA PRO A 290 13.05 11.20 12.59
C PRO A 290 13.43 9.88 11.92
N GLN A 291 14.57 9.35 12.30
CA GLN A 291 15.02 8.03 11.89
C GLN A 291 14.16 6.94 12.55
N ILE A 292 13.85 5.91 11.79
CA ILE A 292 13.10 4.70 12.20
C ILE A 292 14.06 3.52 12.17
N GLY A 293 14.12 2.76 13.27
CA GLY A 293 15.06 1.64 13.43
C GLY A 293 16.44 2.06 13.93
N ASP A 294 17.28 1.07 14.10
CA ASP A 294 18.66 1.20 14.52
C ASP A 294 19.57 0.65 13.41
N ALA A 295 20.61 1.38 13.04
CA ALA A 295 21.61 0.93 12.05
C ALA A 295 22.55 -0.12 12.71
N VAL A 296 22.04 -1.31 12.97
CA VAL A 296 22.83 -2.43 13.53
C VAL A 296 23.81 -2.95 12.47
N ARG A 297 23.40 -2.88 11.20
CA ARG A 297 24.24 -3.15 10.04
C ARG A 297 23.99 -2.08 8.96
N PRO A 298 24.88 -1.94 7.99
CA PRO A 298 24.62 -1.06 6.84
C PRO A 298 23.43 -1.59 6.01
N LEU A 299 22.70 -0.66 5.39
CA LEU A 299 21.66 -0.98 4.43
C LEU A 299 22.33 -1.32 3.08
N GLU A 300 21.93 -2.41 2.48
CA GLU A 300 22.50 -2.97 1.24
C GLU A 300 21.44 -3.11 0.16
N ALA A 301 21.83 -3.13 -1.12
CA ALA A 301 20.91 -3.34 -2.23
C ALA A 301 20.08 -4.63 -2.07
N GLU A 302 20.66 -5.68 -1.47
CA GLU A 302 19.98 -6.94 -1.18
C GLU A 302 18.79 -6.79 -0.22
N ASP A 303 18.72 -5.70 0.54
CA ASP A 303 17.59 -5.43 1.44
C ASP A 303 16.29 -5.16 0.69
N ILE A 304 16.37 -4.74 -0.56
CA ILE A 304 15.20 -4.68 -1.45
C ILE A 304 14.60 -6.08 -1.61
N LYS A 305 15.41 -7.11 -1.84
CA LYS A 305 14.93 -8.50 -1.93
C LYS A 305 14.48 -9.04 -0.59
N ARG A 306 15.21 -8.69 0.48
CA ARG A 306 14.85 -9.14 1.85
C ARG A 306 13.49 -8.54 2.26
N SER A 307 13.18 -7.31 1.88
CA SER A 307 11.87 -6.71 2.14
C SER A 307 10.72 -7.42 1.39
N HIS A 308 10.99 -8.00 0.20
CA HIS A 308 10.01 -8.83 -0.50
C HIS A 308 9.65 -10.11 0.26
N VAL A 309 10.60 -10.73 0.93
CA VAL A 309 10.31 -11.92 1.77
C VAL A 309 9.30 -11.55 2.86
N LEU A 310 9.51 -10.40 3.52
CA LEU A 310 8.57 -9.90 4.54
C LEU A 310 7.20 -9.56 3.94
N LEU A 311 7.16 -8.91 2.76
CA LEU A 311 5.94 -8.62 2.01
C LEU A 311 5.14 -9.89 1.72
N TYR A 312 5.77 -10.91 1.10
CA TYR A 312 5.09 -12.13 0.71
C TYR A 312 4.56 -12.92 1.90
N ILE A 313 5.37 -13.07 2.95
CA ILE A 313 4.92 -13.78 4.16
C ILE A 313 3.75 -13.00 4.81
N SER A 314 3.82 -11.68 4.91
CA SER A 314 2.73 -10.85 5.44
C SER A 314 1.45 -11.00 4.60
N ALA A 315 1.59 -11.03 3.26
CA ALA A 315 0.47 -11.23 2.34
C ALA A 315 -0.20 -12.60 2.52
N PHE A 316 0.57 -13.67 2.64
CA PHE A 316 0.03 -15.00 2.91
C PHE A 316 -0.65 -15.10 4.28
N LEU A 317 -0.06 -14.49 5.31
CA LEU A 317 -0.64 -14.48 6.66
C LEU A 317 -1.99 -13.75 6.70
N ILE A 318 -2.10 -12.58 6.07
CA ILE A 318 -3.38 -11.84 6.05
C ILE A 318 -4.44 -12.57 5.22
N VAL A 319 -4.08 -13.16 4.07
CA VAL A 319 -5.03 -13.92 3.25
C VAL A 319 -5.52 -15.15 4.02
N ALA A 320 -4.63 -15.89 4.67
CA ALA A 320 -5.01 -17.03 5.49
C ALA A 320 -5.95 -16.62 6.63
N ALA A 321 -5.67 -15.48 7.30
CA ALA A 321 -6.54 -14.95 8.34
C ALA A 321 -7.91 -14.53 7.79
N VAL A 322 -7.95 -13.80 6.67
CA VAL A 322 -9.18 -13.34 6.02
C VAL A 322 -10.05 -14.54 5.61
N LEU A 323 -9.49 -15.50 4.91
CA LEU A 323 -10.24 -16.67 4.44
C LEU A 323 -10.67 -17.55 5.62
N GLY A 324 -9.77 -17.81 6.58
CA GLY A 324 -10.07 -18.61 7.77
C GLY A 324 -11.19 -18.02 8.62
N LEU A 325 -11.13 -16.68 8.87
CA LEU A 325 -12.17 -15.97 9.64
C LEU A 325 -13.52 -15.94 8.89
N ARG A 326 -13.51 -15.78 7.56
CA ARG A 326 -14.76 -15.85 6.76
C ARG A 326 -15.39 -17.23 6.83
N VAL A 327 -14.59 -18.30 6.70
CA VAL A 327 -15.08 -19.69 6.84
C VAL A 327 -15.61 -19.94 8.26
N ALA A 328 -14.86 -19.54 9.29
CA ALA A 328 -15.26 -19.70 10.68
C ALA A 328 -16.58 -18.96 10.98
N PHE A 329 -16.72 -17.71 10.53
CA PHE A 329 -17.92 -16.91 10.68
C PHE A 329 -19.14 -17.60 10.03
N PHE A 330 -18.94 -18.15 8.83
CA PHE A 330 -20.00 -18.89 8.13
C PHE A 330 -20.44 -20.16 8.85
N LEU A 331 -19.50 -20.90 9.46
CA LEU A 331 -19.80 -22.14 10.19
C LEU A 331 -20.53 -21.88 11.52
N MET A 332 -20.53 -20.63 12.02
CA MET A 332 -21.20 -20.23 13.26
C MET A 332 -22.67 -19.76 13.04
N ILE A 333 -23.06 -19.48 11.78
CA ILE A 333 -24.41 -19.04 11.39
C ILE A 333 -25.14 -20.16 10.69
#